data_df31d8cccca541da0a3c72e83dac7fed
#
_entry.id   df31d8cccca541da0a3c72e83dac7fed
#
_cell.length_a   1.000
_cell.length_b   1.000
_cell.length_c   1.000
_cell.angle_alpha   90.00
_cell.angle_beta   90.00
_cell.angle_gamma   90.00
#
_symmetry.space_group_name_H-M   'P 1'
#
loop_
_entity.id
_entity.type
_entity.pdbx_description
1 polymer ?
#
loop_
_entity_poly.entity_id
_entity_poly.type
_entity_poly.pdbx_seq_one_letter_code
_entity_poly.pdbx_strand_id
1 'polypeptide(L)'
;NKKESTGTKVLFALGGKILQALESGGIIVFDELDNSLHPKLCKFLIRLFNSKISNPKNAQLIFATHEVTLLDKDVFRKDQIWFAEKNKYGVTDIFCANEFEGLRDDTNFELWYRTGKFGGNPKIKEVEFIYQ
;
A
#
# COMPACT_ATOMS: atom_id res chain seq x y z
N ASN A 1 25.92 -12.21 8.46
CA ASN A 1 25.11 -12.74 7.38
C ASN A 1 24.76 -11.64 6.38
N LYS A 2 25.19 -11.79 5.13
CA LYS A 2 25.06 -10.73 4.10
C LYS A 2 23.60 -10.31 3.84
N LYS A 3 22.62 -11.22 3.96
CA LYS A 3 21.21 -10.91 3.75
C LYS A 3 20.64 -10.03 4.86
N GLU A 4 20.98 -10.28 6.11
CA GLU A 4 20.54 -9.45 7.25
C GLU A 4 21.15 -8.07 7.20
N SER A 5 22.45 -7.97 6.85
CA SER A 5 23.11 -6.68 6.73
C SER A 5 22.54 -5.82 5.59
N THR A 6 22.08 -6.41 4.49
CA THR A 6 21.43 -5.69 3.39
C THR A 6 20.03 -5.22 3.79
N GLY A 7 19.21 -6.09 4.40
CA GLY A 7 17.90 -5.72 4.92
C GLY A 7 17.97 -4.63 5.99
N THR A 8 18.94 -4.72 6.89
CA THR A 8 19.18 -3.71 7.91
C THR A 8 19.57 -2.35 7.30
N LYS A 9 20.42 -2.33 6.28
CA LYS A 9 20.82 -1.10 5.58
C LYS A 9 19.64 -0.44 4.88
N VAL A 10 18.79 -1.22 4.23
CA VAL A 10 17.55 -0.74 3.59
C VAL A 10 16.62 -0.13 4.64
N LEU A 11 16.44 -0.82 5.76
CA LEU A 11 15.61 -0.34 6.86
C LEU A 11 16.12 0.99 7.44
N PHE A 12 17.43 1.14 7.60
CA PHE A 12 18.03 2.41 8.06
C PHE A 12 17.82 3.53 7.04
N ALA A 13 18.02 3.27 5.76
CA ALA A 13 17.81 4.26 4.71
C ALA A 13 16.35 4.70 4.63
N LEU A 14 15.41 3.74 4.65
CA LEU A 14 13.97 4.02 4.68
C LEU A 14 13.56 4.73 5.96
N GLY A 15 14.07 4.28 7.11
CA GLY A 15 13.77 4.86 8.41
C GLY A 15 14.12 6.33 8.48
N GLY A 16 15.28 6.72 7.97
CA GLY A 16 15.69 8.12 7.91
C GLY A 16 14.74 8.98 7.07
N LYS A 17 14.36 8.51 5.90
CA LYS A 17 13.41 9.21 5.02
C LYS A 17 12.01 9.30 5.63
N ILE A 18 11.55 8.24 6.27
CA ILE A 18 10.25 8.20 6.94
C ILE A 18 10.21 9.18 8.10
N LEU A 19 11.23 9.18 8.95
CA LEU A 19 11.33 10.12 10.06
C LEU A 19 11.35 11.56 9.57
N GLN A 20 12.09 11.84 8.51
CA GLN A 20 12.13 13.18 7.91
C GLN A 20 10.77 13.60 7.39
N ALA A 21 10.04 12.71 6.71
CA ALA A 21 8.70 12.98 6.22
C ALA A 21 7.73 13.25 7.38
N LEU A 22 7.76 12.43 8.42
CA LEU A 22 6.91 12.59 9.60
C LEU A 22 7.18 13.90 10.34
N GLU A 23 8.44 14.30 10.45
CA GLU A 23 8.84 15.55 11.11
C GLU A 23 8.43 16.78 10.32
N SER A 24 8.51 16.73 9.00
CA SER A 24 8.19 17.86 8.13
C SER A 24 6.75 17.95 7.70
N GLY A 25 5.98 16.87 7.83
CA GLY A 25 4.64 16.75 7.24
C GLY A 25 4.69 16.59 5.72
N GLY A 26 5.77 16.05 5.19
CA GLY A 26 6.02 15.90 3.77
C GLY A 26 5.34 14.68 3.15
N ILE A 27 5.63 14.47 1.88
CA ILE A 27 5.14 13.34 1.09
C ILE A 27 6.31 12.45 0.74
N ILE A 28 6.13 11.15 0.93
CA ILE A 28 7.10 10.14 0.53
C ILE A 28 6.45 9.15 -0.42
N VAL A 29 7.13 8.83 -1.52
CA VAL A 29 6.63 7.94 -2.56
C VAL A 29 7.58 6.76 -2.69
N PHE A 30 7.05 5.55 -2.61
CA PHE A 30 7.80 4.31 -2.84
C PHE A 30 7.17 3.49 -3.96
N ASP A 31 8.01 2.99 -4.83
CA ASP A 31 7.64 1.94 -5.75
C ASP A 31 8.03 0.58 -5.13
N GLU A 32 7.09 -0.35 -5.12
CA GLU A 32 7.30 -1.72 -4.63
C GLU A 32 7.90 -1.81 -3.22
N LEU A 33 7.22 -1.20 -2.25
CA LEU A 33 7.65 -1.20 -0.84
C LEU A 33 7.90 -2.62 -0.30
N ASP A 34 7.11 -3.59 -0.74
CA ASP A 34 7.17 -4.99 -0.32
C ASP A 34 8.39 -5.76 -0.83
N ASN A 35 9.07 -5.28 -1.88
CA ASN A 35 10.27 -5.95 -2.40
C ASN A 35 11.44 -5.96 -1.41
N SER A 36 11.50 -4.97 -0.54
CA SER A 36 12.59 -4.78 0.40
C SER A 36 12.24 -5.13 1.84
N LEU A 37 10.94 -5.21 2.15
CA LEU A 37 10.45 -5.36 3.52
C LEU A 37 9.43 -6.48 3.63
N HIS A 38 9.47 -7.20 4.74
CA HIS A 38 8.43 -8.17 5.08
C HIS A 38 7.06 -7.46 5.22
N PRO A 39 5.94 -8.10 4.79
CA PRO A 39 4.61 -7.50 4.89
C PRO A 39 4.23 -6.96 6.28
N LYS A 40 4.64 -7.63 7.34
CA LYS A 40 4.39 -7.14 8.72
C LYS A 40 5.08 -5.81 9.01
N LEU A 41 6.28 -5.64 8.48
CA LEU A 41 7.02 -4.40 8.62
C LEU A 41 6.40 -3.28 7.77
N CYS A 42 5.94 -3.63 6.57
CA CYS A 42 5.16 -2.69 5.74
C CYS A 42 3.92 -2.20 6.47
N LYS A 43 3.14 -3.09 7.08
CA LYS A 43 1.96 -2.72 7.88
C LYS A 43 2.32 -1.82 9.06
N PHE A 44 3.41 -2.10 9.74
CA PHE A 44 3.90 -1.25 10.82
C PHE A 44 4.19 0.18 10.34
N LEU A 45 4.91 0.33 9.23
CA LEU A 45 5.23 1.63 8.65
C LEU A 45 3.97 2.39 8.23
N ILE A 46 3.02 1.70 7.61
CA ILE A 46 1.74 2.28 7.22
C ILE A 46 0.98 2.81 8.44
N ARG A 47 0.97 2.05 9.53
CA ARG A 47 0.32 2.48 10.77
C ARG A 47 0.96 3.72 11.38
N LEU A 48 2.26 3.91 11.23
CA LEU A 48 2.92 5.14 11.66
C LEU A 48 2.33 6.38 10.97
N PHE A 49 2.02 6.28 9.69
CA PHE A 49 1.40 7.37 8.93
C PHE A 49 -0.09 7.56 9.27
N ASN A 50 -0.78 6.50 9.63
CA ASN A 50 -2.20 6.55 9.97
C ASN A 50 -2.49 7.06 11.38
N SER A 51 -1.53 7.04 12.27
CA SER A 51 -1.70 7.45 13.66
C SER A 51 -1.39 8.94 13.84
N LYS A 52 -2.29 9.67 14.45
CA LYS A 52 -2.07 11.07 14.80
C LYS A 52 -0.98 11.26 15.86
N ILE A 53 -0.67 10.23 16.63
CA ILE A 53 0.39 10.26 17.64
C ILE A 53 1.75 10.28 16.96
N SER A 54 1.98 9.37 16.02
CA SER A 54 3.25 9.28 15.28
C SER A 54 3.32 10.23 14.08
N ASN A 55 2.17 10.68 13.58
CA ASN A 55 2.07 11.56 12.41
C ASN A 55 1.19 12.78 12.69
N PRO A 56 1.60 13.66 13.61
CA PRO A 56 0.81 14.84 13.96
C PRO A 56 0.77 15.91 12.87
N LYS A 57 1.72 15.89 11.93
CA LYS A 57 1.82 16.87 10.84
C LYS A 57 1.20 16.40 9.53
N ASN A 58 0.47 15.28 9.56
CA ASN A 58 -0.22 14.72 8.39
C ASN A 58 0.72 14.45 7.19
N ALA A 59 1.89 13.91 7.45
CA ALA A 59 2.75 13.41 6.40
C ALA A 59 2.03 12.32 5.60
N GLN A 60 2.33 12.21 4.33
CA GLN A 60 1.67 11.26 3.41
C GLN A 60 2.65 10.22 2.90
N LEU A 61 2.20 8.97 2.91
CA LEU A 61 2.90 7.83 2.31
C LEU A 61 2.10 7.35 1.12
N ILE A 62 2.72 7.39 -0.05
CA ILE A 62 2.16 6.86 -1.30
C ILE A 62 3.06 5.73 -1.76
N PHE A 63 2.50 4.56 -2.00
CA PHE A 63 3.30 3.45 -2.50
C PHE A 63 2.51 2.52 -3.42
N ALA A 64 3.23 1.87 -4.32
CA ALA A 64 2.72 0.78 -5.14
C ALA A 64 3.23 -0.55 -4.60
N THR A 65 2.41 -1.58 -4.69
CA THR A 65 2.75 -2.93 -4.24
C THR A 65 1.95 -3.99 -4.99
N HIS A 66 2.52 -5.19 -5.09
CA HIS A 66 1.85 -6.40 -5.56
C HIS A 66 1.45 -7.34 -4.41
N GLU A 67 1.73 -6.95 -3.18
CA GLU A 67 1.50 -7.79 -1.99
C GLU A 67 0.03 -7.72 -1.54
N VAL A 68 -0.71 -8.77 -1.87
CA VAL A 68 -2.17 -8.83 -1.61
C VAL A 68 -2.49 -8.86 -0.11
N THR A 69 -1.60 -9.38 0.72
CA THR A 69 -1.81 -9.43 2.17
C THR A 69 -1.82 -8.05 2.83
N LEU A 70 -1.36 -7.02 2.13
CA LEU A 70 -1.48 -5.63 2.58
C LEU A 70 -2.91 -5.08 2.45
N LEU A 71 -3.78 -5.75 1.70
CA LEU A 71 -5.19 -5.41 1.62
C LEU A 71 -5.92 -5.82 2.90
N ASP A 72 -5.70 -5.07 3.94
CA ASP A 72 -6.19 -5.34 5.29
C ASP A 72 -7.06 -4.17 5.76
N LYS A 73 -8.34 -4.47 6.05
CA LYS A 73 -9.31 -3.49 6.54
C LYS A 73 -8.89 -2.82 7.86
N ASP A 74 -8.05 -3.48 8.64
CA ASP A 74 -7.54 -2.94 9.91
C ASP A 74 -6.38 -1.96 9.69
N VAL A 75 -5.84 -1.92 8.48
CA VAL A 75 -4.73 -1.05 8.09
C VAL A 75 -5.20 0.10 7.20
N PHE A 76 -6.10 -0.18 6.27
CA PHE A 76 -6.58 0.78 5.28
C PHE A 76 -8.09 0.98 5.34
N ARG A 77 -8.50 2.22 5.07
CA ARG A 77 -9.87 2.50 4.65
C ARG A 77 -9.99 2.25 3.14
N LYS A 78 -11.21 1.99 2.67
CA LYS A 78 -11.46 1.76 1.23
C LYS A 78 -11.10 2.97 0.35
N ASP A 79 -11.14 4.19 0.88
CA ASP A 79 -10.74 5.39 0.15
C ASP A 79 -9.23 5.54 -0.01
N GLN A 80 -8.45 4.73 0.70
CA GLN A 80 -6.99 4.72 0.63
C GLN A 80 -6.44 3.70 -0.38
N ILE A 81 -7.28 2.82 -0.88
CA ILE A 81 -6.89 1.72 -1.77
C ILE A 81 -7.25 2.06 -3.20
N TRP A 82 -6.27 2.02 -4.08
CA TRP A 82 -6.41 2.28 -5.50
C TRP A 82 -5.88 1.10 -6.29
N PHE A 83 -6.58 0.74 -7.37
CA PHE A 83 -6.18 -0.30 -8.28
C PHE A 83 -5.74 0.32 -9.61
N ALA A 84 -4.62 -0.16 -10.12
CA ALA A 84 -4.15 0.18 -11.46
C ALA A 84 -4.31 -1.07 -12.33
N GLU A 85 -5.05 -0.97 -13.40
CA GLU A 85 -5.33 -2.06 -14.32
C GLU A 85 -4.95 -1.66 -15.73
N LYS A 86 -4.13 -2.49 -16.37
CA LYS A 86 -3.71 -2.29 -17.74
C LYS A 86 -4.57 -3.12 -18.68
N ASN A 87 -5.21 -2.49 -19.64
CA ASN A 87 -6.02 -3.20 -20.61
C ASN A 87 -5.16 -3.82 -21.73
N LYS A 88 -5.79 -4.57 -22.63
CA LYS A 88 -5.11 -5.23 -23.76
C LYS A 88 -4.42 -4.26 -24.73
N TYR A 89 -4.78 -2.99 -24.72
CA TYR A 89 -4.18 -1.95 -25.55
C TYR A 89 -3.06 -1.19 -24.86
N GLY A 90 -2.70 -1.58 -23.64
CA GLY A 90 -1.67 -0.92 -22.86
C GLY A 90 -2.12 0.35 -22.15
N VAL A 91 -3.41 0.65 -22.14
CA VAL A 91 -3.97 1.80 -21.41
C VAL A 91 -4.17 1.41 -19.96
N THR A 92 -3.71 2.25 -19.05
CA THR A 92 -3.86 2.05 -17.60
C THR A 92 -5.07 2.80 -17.09
N ASP A 93 -5.98 2.08 -16.44
CA ASP A 93 -7.10 2.64 -15.68
C ASP A 93 -6.78 2.59 -14.19
N ILE A 94 -7.09 3.66 -13.49
CA ILE A 94 -6.91 3.76 -12.03
C ILE A 94 -8.28 4.00 -11.41
N PHE A 95 -8.63 3.19 -10.43
CA PHE A 95 -9.91 3.30 -9.74
C PHE A 95 -9.76 3.02 -8.24
N CYS A 96 -10.56 3.72 -7.45
CA CYS A 96 -10.56 3.60 -6.00
C CYS A 96 -11.47 2.45 -5.54
N ALA A 97 -11.07 1.72 -4.51
CA ALA A 97 -11.92 0.71 -3.89
C ALA A 97 -13.26 1.29 -3.40
N ASN A 98 -13.28 2.56 -3.03
CA ASN A 98 -14.49 3.26 -2.59
C ASN A 98 -15.58 3.37 -3.67
N GLU A 99 -15.24 3.18 -4.94
CA GLU A 99 -16.19 3.23 -6.06
C GLU A 99 -17.02 1.94 -6.20
N PHE A 100 -16.66 0.87 -5.50
CA PHE A 100 -17.36 -0.41 -5.58
C PHE A 100 -18.57 -0.46 -4.67
N GLU A 101 -19.71 -0.79 -5.24
CA GLU A 101 -20.94 -1.01 -4.47
C GLU A 101 -20.82 -2.27 -3.61
N GLY A 102 -21.40 -2.22 -2.41
CA GLY A 102 -21.39 -3.34 -1.47
C GLY A 102 -20.12 -3.49 -0.66
N LEU A 103 -19.10 -2.70 -0.92
CA LEU A 103 -17.88 -2.69 -0.11
C LEU A 103 -18.13 -1.92 1.17
N ARG A 104 -18.00 -2.60 2.30
CA ARG A 104 -18.13 -2.01 3.65
C ARG A 104 -16.77 -1.90 4.31
N ASP A 105 -16.67 -1.09 5.34
CA ASP A 105 -15.42 -0.93 6.11
C ASP A 105 -14.98 -2.22 6.81
N ASP A 106 -15.91 -3.14 7.08
CA ASP A 106 -15.64 -4.46 7.67
C ASP A 106 -15.43 -5.56 6.61
N THR A 107 -15.45 -5.22 5.34
CA THR A 107 -15.27 -6.19 4.25
C THR A 107 -13.84 -6.72 4.21
N ASN A 108 -13.70 -8.01 3.94
CA ASN A 108 -12.39 -8.60 3.70
C ASN A 108 -11.89 -8.21 2.30
N PHE A 109 -11.04 -7.18 2.25
CA PHE A 109 -10.52 -6.64 0.99
C PHE A 109 -9.65 -7.65 0.23
N GLU A 110 -8.84 -8.41 0.93
CA GLU A 110 -8.01 -9.45 0.32
C GLU A 110 -8.86 -10.51 -0.37
N LEU A 111 -9.91 -10.98 0.30
CA LEU A 111 -10.84 -11.97 -0.28
C LEU A 111 -11.57 -11.40 -1.49
N TRP A 112 -12.02 -10.16 -1.43
CA TRP A 112 -12.65 -9.47 -2.56
C TRP A 112 -11.71 -9.39 -3.76
N TYR A 113 -10.46 -9.07 -3.52
CA TYR A 113 -9.46 -9.04 -4.57
C TYR A 113 -9.22 -10.43 -5.18
N ARG A 114 -9.00 -11.44 -4.35
CA ARG A 114 -8.73 -12.82 -4.79
C ARG A 114 -9.89 -13.44 -5.54
N THR A 115 -11.12 -13.06 -5.24
CA THR A 115 -12.33 -13.53 -5.93
C THR A 115 -12.69 -12.71 -7.18
N GLY A 116 -11.88 -11.73 -7.55
CA GLY A 116 -12.04 -10.91 -8.74
C GLY A 116 -13.11 -9.84 -8.63
N LYS A 117 -13.63 -9.54 -7.44
CA LYS A 117 -14.69 -8.54 -7.25
C LYS A 117 -14.25 -7.10 -7.52
N PHE A 118 -12.96 -6.82 -7.44
CA PHE A 118 -12.40 -5.52 -7.80
C PHE A 118 -12.02 -5.40 -9.27
N GLY A 119 -11.88 -6.52 -9.98
CA GLY A 119 -11.57 -6.53 -11.39
C GLY A 119 -12.52 -7.49 -12.12
N GLY A 120 -12.99 -7.15 -13.29
CA GLY A 120 -14.00 -7.91 -14.02
C GLY A 120 -13.57 -9.28 -14.51
N ASN A 121 -12.33 -9.72 -14.31
CA ASN A 121 -11.88 -11.04 -14.74
C ASN A 121 -10.68 -11.47 -13.87
N PRO A 122 -10.74 -12.68 -13.27
CA PRO A 122 -9.65 -13.21 -12.44
C PRO A 122 -8.40 -13.60 -13.24
N LYS A 123 -8.32 -13.35 -14.52
CA LYS A 123 -7.08 -13.50 -15.27
C LYS A 123 -6.03 -12.59 -14.68
N ILE A 124 -4.89 -13.16 -14.38
CA ILE A 124 -3.72 -12.53 -13.81
C ILE A 124 -3.45 -11.21 -14.52
N LYS A 125 -3.87 -10.14 -13.90
CA LYS A 125 -3.50 -8.80 -14.29
C LYS A 125 -2.52 -8.30 -13.25
N GLU A 126 -1.50 -7.60 -13.68
CA GLU A 126 -0.68 -6.85 -12.76
C GLU A 126 -1.56 -5.78 -12.12
N VAL A 127 -1.85 -5.97 -10.85
CA VAL A 127 -2.59 -4.98 -10.08
C VAL A 127 -1.62 -4.35 -9.11
N GLU A 128 -1.49 -3.04 -9.22
CA GLU A 128 -0.70 -2.25 -8.29
C GLU A 128 -1.65 -1.59 -7.29
N PHE A 129 -1.28 -1.66 -6.02
CA PHE A 129 -1.99 -0.95 -4.98
C PHE A 129 -1.30 0.38 -4.74
N ILE A 130 -2.07 1.46 -4.80
CA ILE A 130 -1.58 2.79 -4.52
C ILE A 130 -2.23 3.26 -3.24
N TYR A 131 -1.42 3.52 -2.23
CA TYR A 131 -1.85 4.02 -0.93
C TYR A 131 -1.50 5.49 -0.78
N GLN A 132 -2.47 6.24 -0.36
CA GLN A 132 -2.28 7.64 0.03
C GLN A 132 -2.49 7.84 1.53
#